data_a6684151b32f38eed07f22e037440e37
#
_entry.id   a6684151b32f38eed07f22e037440e37
#
_cell.length_a   1.000
_cell.length_b   1.000
_cell.length_c   1.000
_cell.angle_alpha   90.00
_cell.angle_beta   90.00
_cell.angle_gamma   90.00
#
_symmetry.space_group_name_H-M   'P 1'
#
loop_
_entity.id
_entity.type
_entity.pdbx_description
1 polymer ?
#
loop_
_entity_poly.entity_id
_entity_poly.type
_entity_poly.pdbx_seq_one_letter_code
_entity_poly.pdbx_strand_id
1 'polypeptide(L)'
;RKSNVKVVSGGSVIALDSFGSSSFKSTTEAFRKGAKPYTHSDRFYNIGFAVKKPGTGKISFKVGNKTYTSTIKVLRYVNPLKSVSITGVKGNLAAKFKSSGHNAFRYANKTQKNAVMKCTAANGWKITGVSFNNNRTHTQYSTNYNAPNSGASSSTLRIGNLSAKQSAYISFTLRNTKNGAVQYCTPVSY
;
A
#
# COMPACT_ATOMS: atom_id res chain seq x y z
N ARG A 1 -24.35 7.55 -0.37
CA ARG A 1 -24.25 8.89 -0.99
C ARG A 1 -23.15 9.68 -0.27
N LYS A 2 -22.44 10.59 -0.96
CA LYS A 2 -21.42 11.46 -0.37
C LYS A 2 -21.97 12.27 0.82
N SER A 3 -23.23 12.66 0.75
CA SER A 3 -23.96 13.37 1.82
C SER A 3 -24.06 12.59 3.14
N ASN A 4 -23.86 11.28 3.11
CA ASN A 4 -23.93 10.42 4.28
C ASN A 4 -22.59 10.32 5.03
N VAL A 5 -21.53 10.95 4.52
CA VAL A 5 -20.20 10.97 5.13
C VAL A 5 -19.87 12.39 5.55
N LYS A 6 -19.51 12.57 6.81
CA LYS A 6 -19.18 13.88 7.38
C LYS A 6 -17.90 13.79 8.21
N VAL A 7 -17.07 14.81 8.14
CA VAL A 7 -16.00 15.05 9.11
C VAL A 7 -16.65 15.73 10.31
N VAL A 8 -16.75 15.02 11.44
CA VAL A 8 -17.44 15.52 12.66
C VAL A 8 -16.49 16.20 13.63
N SER A 9 -15.19 15.89 13.54
CA SER A 9 -14.14 16.66 14.23
C SER A 9 -12.81 16.54 13.49
N GLY A 10 -11.88 17.45 13.78
CA GLY A 10 -10.55 17.46 13.17
C GLY A 10 -10.54 17.91 11.71
N GLY A 11 -11.42 18.82 11.31
CA GLY A 11 -11.45 19.40 9.97
C GLY A 11 -10.18 20.15 9.55
N SER A 12 -9.33 20.52 10.51
CA SER A 12 -7.98 21.02 10.25
C SER A 12 -6.95 19.92 9.98
N VAL A 13 -7.28 18.65 10.26
CA VAL A 13 -6.43 17.46 10.08
C VAL A 13 -6.75 16.73 8.79
N ILE A 14 -8.04 16.54 8.52
CA ILE A 14 -8.56 15.83 7.36
C ILE A 14 -9.71 16.58 6.70
N ALA A 15 -9.87 16.38 5.40
CA ALA A 15 -11.07 16.79 4.67
C ALA A 15 -11.57 15.61 3.84
N LEU A 16 -12.88 15.53 3.61
CA LEU A 16 -13.46 14.56 2.68
C LEU A 16 -13.07 14.95 1.25
N ASP A 17 -12.36 14.07 0.56
CA ASP A 17 -11.87 14.27 -0.80
C ASP A 17 -12.77 13.57 -1.81
N SER A 18 -12.95 12.27 -1.66
CA SER A 18 -13.70 11.46 -2.61
C SER A 18 -14.65 10.48 -1.92
N PHE A 19 -15.67 10.09 -2.65
CA PHE A 19 -16.58 9.04 -2.26
C PHE A 19 -16.95 8.22 -3.48
N GLY A 20 -16.70 6.93 -3.41
CA GLY A 20 -17.06 5.96 -4.44
C GLY A 20 -17.90 4.82 -3.86
N SER A 21 -18.72 4.20 -4.69
CA SER A 21 -19.36 2.94 -4.35
C SER A 21 -19.36 2.03 -5.57
N SER A 22 -19.14 0.76 -5.34
CA SER A 22 -19.27 -0.30 -6.33
C SER A 22 -20.11 -1.42 -5.75
N SER A 23 -20.84 -2.11 -6.62
CA SER A 23 -21.60 -3.31 -6.26
C SER A 23 -21.26 -4.40 -7.26
N PHE A 24 -21.16 -5.62 -6.79
CA PHE A 24 -21.07 -6.79 -7.65
C PHE A 24 -21.94 -7.92 -7.09
N LYS A 25 -22.39 -8.77 -7.99
CA LYS A 25 -23.04 -10.01 -7.65
C LYS A 25 -22.02 -11.13 -7.82
N SER A 26 -21.90 -11.96 -6.82
CA SER A 26 -21.08 -13.16 -6.86
C SER A 26 -21.97 -14.38 -6.67
N THR A 27 -21.81 -15.37 -7.54
CA THR A 27 -22.49 -16.66 -7.41
C THR A 27 -21.43 -17.70 -7.02
N THR A 28 -21.57 -18.28 -5.85
CA THR A 28 -20.75 -19.39 -5.42
C THR A 28 -21.40 -20.67 -5.86
N GLU A 29 -20.69 -21.48 -6.64
CA GLU A 29 -21.15 -22.80 -7.01
C GLU A 29 -21.25 -23.71 -5.80
N ALA A 30 -22.26 -24.55 -5.79
CA ALA A 30 -22.45 -25.48 -4.70
C ALA A 30 -21.45 -26.64 -4.80
N PHE A 31 -20.64 -26.83 -3.76
CA PHE A 31 -19.68 -27.94 -3.68
C PHE A 31 -20.32 -29.30 -3.39
N ARG A 32 -21.61 -29.36 -3.12
CA ARG A 32 -22.35 -30.60 -2.87
C ARG A 32 -23.32 -30.90 -3.99
N LYS A 33 -23.34 -32.14 -4.46
CA LYS A 33 -24.33 -32.61 -5.44
C LYS A 33 -25.76 -32.34 -4.93
N GLY A 34 -26.56 -31.61 -5.71
CA GLY A 34 -27.93 -31.24 -5.39
C GLY A 34 -28.12 -29.96 -4.57
N ALA A 35 -27.06 -29.30 -4.11
CA ALA A 35 -27.18 -28.00 -3.49
C ALA A 35 -27.35 -26.90 -4.56
N LYS A 36 -28.17 -25.88 -4.24
CA LYS A 36 -28.39 -24.74 -5.13
C LYS A 36 -27.23 -23.75 -5.03
N PRO A 37 -26.80 -23.15 -6.15
CA PRO A 37 -25.84 -22.04 -6.11
C PRO A 37 -26.37 -20.90 -5.24
N TYR A 38 -25.51 -20.31 -4.42
CA TYR A 38 -25.83 -19.15 -3.62
C TYR A 38 -25.32 -17.89 -4.32
N THR A 39 -26.26 -16.98 -4.61
CA THR A 39 -25.92 -15.67 -5.17
C THR A 39 -26.08 -14.62 -4.09
N HIS A 40 -25.01 -13.83 -3.87
CA HIS A 40 -25.06 -12.68 -2.98
C HIS A 40 -24.61 -11.41 -3.71
N SER A 41 -25.05 -10.30 -3.19
CA SER A 41 -24.69 -8.99 -3.71
C SER A 41 -23.93 -8.22 -2.64
N ASP A 42 -22.71 -7.82 -2.97
CA ASP A 42 -21.87 -7.01 -2.11
C ASP A 42 -21.82 -5.57 -2.62
N ARG A 43 -21.80 -4.65 -1.68
CA ARG A 43 -21.62 -3.23 -1.97
C ARG A 43 -20.45 -2.69 -1.17
N PHE A 44 -19.47 -2.15 -1.88
CA PHE A 44 -18.31 -1.51 -1.32
C PHE A 44 -18.42 0.00 -1.38
N TYR A 45 -17.95 0.65 -0.33
CA TYR A 45 -17.86 2.09 -0.26
C TYR A 45 -16.40 2.47 -0.03
N ASN A 46 -15.90 3.34 -0.90
CA ASN A 46 -14.57 3.93 -0.78
C ASN A 46 -14.71 5.39 -0.36
N ILE A 47 -14.07 5.75 0.73
CA ILE A 47 -14.06 7.11 1.27
C ILE A 47 -12.62 7.60 1.26
N GLY A 48 -12.33 8.59 0.42
CA GLY A 48 -11.03 9.22 0.33
C GLY A 48 -10.97 10.50 1.17
N PHE A 49 -9.81 10.71 1.80
CA PHE A 49 -9.54 11.88 2.62
C PHE A 49 -8.29 12.60 2.15
N ALA A 50 -8.38 13.91 2.02
CA ALA A 50 -7.22 14.78 1.93
C ALA A 50 -6.67 15.00 3.34
N VAL A 51 -5.39 14.70 3.52
CA VAL A 51 -4.65 14.93 4.77
C VAL A 51 -4.06 16.33 4.74
N LYS A 52 -4.33 17.14 5.77
CA LYS A 52 -3.85 18.52 5.89
C LYS A 52 -2.65 18.64 6.81
N LYS A 53 -2.70 18.00 7.99
CA LYS A 53 -1.60 18.02 8.98
C LYS A 53 -1.72 16.83 9.93
N PRO A 54 -0.67 16.47 10.67
CA PRO A 54 -0.75 15.48 11.73
C PRO A 54 -1.79 15.85 12.79
N GLY A 55 -2.46 14.85 13.34
CA GLY A 55 -3.50 15.01 14.35
C GLY A 55 -4.54 13.90 14.30
N THR A 56 -5.69 14.13 14.91
CA THR A 56 -6.79 13.19 14.97
C THR A 56 -8.03 13.81 14.36
N GLY A 57 -8.65 13.11 13.44
CA GLY A 57 -9.96 13.44 12.89
C GLY A 57 -10.99 12.36 13.19
N LYS A 58 -12.25 12.73 13.22
CA LYS A 58 -13.37 11.78 13.30
C LYS A 58 -14.30 11.98 12.12
N ILE A 59 -14.76 10.87 11.58
CA ILE A 59 -15.78 10.85 10.55
C ILE A 59 -17.01 10.13 11.07
N SER A 60 -18.16 10.51 10.52
CA SER A 60 -19.42 9.81 10.69
C SER A 60 -19.94 9.42 9.32
N PHE A 61 -20.49 8.21 9.20
CA PHE A 61 -21.12 7.75 7.97
C PHE A 61 -22.32 6.84 8.26
N LYS A 62 -23.27 6.82 7.36
CA LYS A 62 -24.48 5.99 7.48
C LYS A 62 -24.43 4.81 6.53
N VAL A 63 -24.78 3.63 7.07
CA VAL A 63 -25.03 2.41 6.29
C VAL A 63 -26.42 1.92 6.65
N GLY A 64 -27.33 1.98 5.69
CA GLY A 64 -28.75 1.84 5.97
C GLY A 64 -29.22 2.92 6.96
N ASN A 65 -29.90 2.49 8.02
CA ASN A 65 -30.39 3.38 9.09
C ASN A 65 -29.39 3.57 10.24
N LYS A 66 -28.24 2.89 10.21
CA LYS A 66 -27.23 2.94 11.28
C LYS A 66 -26.16 3.97 10.96
N THR A 67 -25.80 4.74 11.99
CA THR A 67 -24.69 5.69 11.93
C THR A 67 -23.47 5.07 12.60
N TYR A 68 -22.35 5.15 11.91
CA TYR A 68 -21.03 4.68 12.40
C TYR A 68 -20.09 5.88 12.51
N THR A 69 -19.16 5.78 13.43
CA THR A 69 -18.06 6.73 13.56
C THR A 69 -16.73 6.01 13.46
N SER A 70 -15.75 6.66 12.86
CA SER A 70 -14.38 6.16 12.80
C SER A 70 -13.41 7.28 13.14
N THR A 71 -12.35 6.91 13.86
CA THR A 71 -11.27 7.83 14.22
C THR A 71 -10.10 7.62 13.27
N ILE A 72 -9.64 8.71 12.63
CA ILE A 72 -8.51 8.72 11.72
C ILE A 72 -7.37 9.44 12.41
N LYS A 73 -6.28 8.74 12.66
CA LYS A 73 -5.06 9.30 13.24
C LYS A 73 -4.05 9.55 12.12
N VAL A 74 -3.75 10.81 11.88
CA VAL A 74 -2.73 11.25 10.92
C VAL A 74 -1.42 11.43 11.68
N LEU A 75 -0.41 10.70 11.27
CA LEU A 75 0.91 10.74 11.88
C LEU A 75 1.88 11.54 11.01
N ARG A 76 2.88 12.16 11.64
CA ARG A 76 4.00 12.76 10.91
C ARG A 76 4.75 11.65 10.17
N TYR A 77 5.11 11.91 8.92
CA TYR A 77 5.92 10.96 8.15
C TYR A 77 7.28 10.73 8.83
N VAL A 78 7.67 9.48 8.92
CA VAL A 78 8.99 9.03 9.37
C VAL A 78 9.49 8.03 8.34
N ASN A 79 10.75 8.19 7.89
CA ASN A 79 11.33 7.25 6.95
C ASN A 79 11.36 5.82 7.55
N PRO A 80 10.63 4.87 6.97
CA PRO A 80 10.55 3.51 7.50
C PRO A 80 11.72 2.62 7.05
N LEU A 81 12.65 3.16 6.24
CA LEU A 81 13.73 2.40 5.60
C LEU A 81 15.08 2.72 6.23
N LYS A 82 15.82 1.68 6.62
CA LYS A 82 17.24 1.77 7.03
C LYS A 82 18.15 1.72 5.81
N SER A 83 17.88 0.79 4.90
CA SER A 83 18.66 0.66 3.67
C SER A 83 17.83 0.12 2.53
N VAL A 84 18.14 0.59 1.33
CA VAL A 84 17.65 0.05 0.07
C VAL A 84 18.82 0.05 -0.90
N SER A 85 19.11 -1.09 -1.50
CA SER A 85 20.08 -1.25 -2.57
C SER A 85 19.49 -1.99 -3.76
N ILE A 86 19.91 -1.62 -4.95
CA ILE A 86 19.48 -2.23 -6.21
C ILE A 86 20.72 -2.47 -7.06
N THR A 87 20.80 -3.62 -7.72
CA THR A 87 21.90 -3.92 -8.66
C THR A 87 22.03 -2.81 -9.68
N GLY A 88 23.27 -2.33 -9.91
CA GLY A 88 23.56 -1.26 -10.87
C GLY A 88 23.32 0.16 -10.38
N VAL A 89 22.80 0.36 -9.16
CA VAL A 89 22.62 1.67 -8.54
C VAL A 89 23.56 1.82 -7.35
N LYS A 90 24.39 2.87 -7.35
CA LYS A 90 25.34 3.12 -6.26
C LYS A 90 24.66 3.71 -5.03
N GLY A 91 25.14 3.29 -3.86
CA GLY A 91 24.78 3.87 -2.57
C GLY A 91 23.50 3.33 -1.95
N ASN A 92 23.19 3.85 -0.76
CA ASN A 92 21.98 3.52 -0.02
C ASN A 92 20.84 4.46 -0.41
N LEU A 93 19.86 3.90 -1.09
CA LEU A 93 18.71 4.65 -1.61
C LEU A 93 17.71 5.07 -0.51
N ALA A 94 17.79 4.51 0.70
CA ALA A 94 16.87 4.85 1.79
C ALA A 94 16.93 6.35 2.15
N ALA A 95 18.07 7.01 1.95
CA ALA A 95 18.22 8.45 2.21
C ALA A 95 17.27 9.32 1.36
N LYS A 96 16.83 8.84 0.21
CA LYS A 96 15.91 9.54 -0.67
C LYS A 96 14.45 9.54 -0.18
N PHE A 97 14.14 8.73 0.82
CA PHE A 97 12.81 8.64 1.45
C PHE A 97 12.69 9.50 2.72
N LYS A 98 13.45 10.59 2.85
CA LYS A 98 13.41 11.46 4.04
C LYS A 98 12.06 12.13 4.27
N SER A 99 11.39 12.54 3.21
CA SER A 99 10.16 13.34 3.28
C SER A 99 8.91 12.63 2.75
N SER A 100 9.08 11.54 2.00
CA SER A 100 7.97 10.82 1.36
C SER A 100 8.35 9.38 1.04
N GLY A 101 7.38 8.47 1.08
CA GLY A 101 7.49 7.12 0.54
C GLY A 101 7.45 7.06 -0.99
N HIS A 102 7.03 8.13 -1.64
CA HIS A 102 6.94 8.21 -3.10
C HIS A 102 8.17 8.88 -3.68
N ASN A 103 9.21 8.10 -3.93
CA ASN A 103 10.40 8.53 -4.63
C ASN A 103 10.72 7.52 -5.71
N ALA A 104 10.28 7.82 -6.92
CA ALA A 104 10.59 7.04 -8.09
C ALA A 104 12.04 7.34 -8.54
N PHE A 105 12.87 6.32 -8.59
CA PHE A 105 14.18 6.40 -9.22
C PHE A 105 14.06 5.89 -10.63
N ARG A 106 14.54 6.67 -11.58
CA ARG A 106 14.84 6.10 -12.88
C ARG A 106 16.02 5.16 -12.74
N TYR A 107 15.82 3.92 -13.05
CA TYR A 107 16.88 2.93 -13.14
C TYR A 107 17.86 3.35 -14.26
N ALA A 108 19.11 2.92 -14.14
CA ALA A 108 20.12 3.26 -15.15
C ALA A 108 19.65 2.85 -16.56
N ASN A 109 19.98 3.67 -17.56
CA ASN A 109 19.67 3.43 -18.98
C ASN A 109 20.38 2.18 -19.58
N LYS A 110 20.83 1.25 -18.73
CA LYS A 110 21.56 0.04 -19.09
C LYS A 110 20.79 -1.18 -18.65
N THR A 111 20.80 -2.21 -19.48
CA THR A 111 20.28 -3.53 -19.11
C THR A 111 21.02 -4.09 -17.90
N GLN A 112 20.28 -4.49 -16.87
CA GLN A 112 20.77 -5.15 -15.68
C GLN A 112 20.46 -6.66 -15.76
N LYS A 113 21.47 -7.49 -15.65
CA LYS A 113 21.31 -8.94 -15.57
C LYS A 113 21.20 -9.37 -14.10
N ASN A 114 20.29 -10.31 -13.83
CA ASN A 114 20.10 -10.88 -12.49
C ASN A 114 19.96 -9.81 -11.40
N ALA A 115 19.23 -8.75 -11.67
CA ALA A 115 19.06 -7.65 -10.75
C ALA A 115 18.41 -8.13 -9.42
N VAL A 116 18.94 -7.62 -8.33
CA VAL A 116 18.49 -7.91 -6.97
C VAL A 116 18.25 -6.60 -6.25
N MET A 117 17.12 -6.49 -5.57
CA MET A 117 16.83 -5.42 -4.63
C MET A 117 16.86 -5.99 -3.21
N LYS A 118 17.58 -5.29 -2.31
CA LYS A 118 17.56 -5.57 -0.87
C LYS A 118 16.97 -4.37 -0.14
N CYS A 119 16.06 -4.64 0.78
CA CYS A 119 15.44 -3.63 1.62
C CYS A 119 15.59 -4.03 3.09
N THR A 120 15.97 -3.09 3.94
CA THR A 120 16.00 -3.27 5.40
C THR A 120 15.15 -2.19 6.04
N ALA A 121 14.24 -2.59 6.90
CA ALA A 121 13.39 -1.69 7.64
C ALA A 121 14.18 -0.92 8.72
N ALA A 122 13.78 0.30 9.00
CA ALA A 122 14.30 1.07 10.13
C ALA A 122 13.83 0.45 11.46
N ASN A 123 14.49 0.84 12.55
CA ASN A 123 14.14 0.34 13.89
C ASN A 123 12.66 0.65 14.20
N GLY A 124 11.94 -0.33 14.75
CA GLY A 124 10.51 -0.23 15.04
C GLY A 124 9.59 -0.39 13.81
N TRP A 125 10.14 -0.75 12.65
CA TRP A 125 9.38 -1.04 11.44
C TRP A 125 9.57 -2.48 10.97
N LYS A 126 8.57 -3.02 10.29
CA LYS A 126 8.60 -4.33 9.64
C LYS A 126 8.09 -4.20 8.21
N ILE A 127 8.71 -4.93 7.29
CA ILE A 127 8.23 -5.08 5.91
C ILE A 127 7.07 -6.08 5.95
N THR A 128 5.89 -5.63 5.61
CA THR A 128 4.66 -6.45 5.61
C THR A 128 4.19 -6.82 4.21
N GLY A 129 4.78 -6.23 3.19
CA GLY A 129 4.48 -6.59 1.82
C GLY A 129 5.60 -6.14 0.88
N VAL A 130 5.78 -6.91 -0.17
CA VAL A 130 6.63 -6.58 -1.32
C VAL A 130 5.83 -6.86 -2.58
N SER A 131 5.80 -5.92 -3.48
CA SER A 131 5.14 -6.07 -4.78
C SER A 131 6.10 -5.70 -5.89
N PHE A 132 6.16 -6.52 -6.90
CA PHE A 132 6.90 -6.30 -8.14
C PHE A 132 5.99 -6.52 -9.32
N ASN A 133 6.00 -5.59 -10.24
CA ASN A 133 5.29 -5.71 -11.50
C ASN A 133 6.23 -5.29 -12.64
N ASN A 134 6.35 -6.14 -13.63
CA ASN A 134 7.07 -5.88 -14.87
C ASN A 134 6.07 -5.86 -16.02
N ASN A 135 5.73 -4.68 -16.47
CA ASN A 135 4.70 -4.50 -17.51
C ASN A 135 5.09 -5.11 -18.87
N ARG A 136 6.37 -5.30 -19.15
CA ARG A 136 6.83 -5.87 -20.41
C ARG A 136 6.74 -7.39 -20.43
N THR A 137 7.11 -8.04 -19.33
CA THR A 137 7.09 -9.52 -19.22
C THR A 137 5.81 -10.02 -18.57
N HIS A 138 4.91 -9.11 -18.15
CA HIS A 138 3.73 -9.43 -17.36
C HIS A 138 4.03 -10.24 -16.09
N THR A 139 5.25 -10.14 -15.58
CA THR A 139 5.65 -10.81 -14.36
C THR A 139 5.17 -10.01 -13.18
N GLN A 140 4.40 -10.65 -12.31
CA GLN A 140 3.93 -10.07 -11.05
C GLN A 140 4.39 -10.95 -9.89
N TYR A 141 4.85 -10.29 -8.83
CA TYR A 141 5.16 -10.94 -7.56
C TYR A 141 4.57 -10.09 -6.44
N SER A 142 3.87 -10.72 -5.54
CA SER A 142 3.35 -10.06 -4.35
C SER A 142 3.45 -10.98 -3.15
N THR A 143 3.98 -10.49 -2.05
CA THR A 143 3.99 -11.16 -0.76
C THR A 143 3.38 -10.23 0.27
N ASN A 144 2.37 -10.70 0.98
CA ASN A 144 1.74 -9.97 2.07
C ASN A 144 1.78 -10.81 3.33
N TYR A 145 2.20 -10.19 4.41
CA TYR A 145 2.17 -10.74 5.76
C TYR A 145 0.97 -10.14 6.50
N ASN A 146 -0.12 -10.91 6.61
CA ASN A 146 -1.41 -10.39 7.07
C ASN A 146 -1.58 -10.30 8.59
N ALA A 147 -0.70 -10.92 9.38
CA ALA A 147 -0.82 -10.84 10.83
C ALA A 147 -0.27 -9.51 11.40
N PRO A 148 -0.90 -8.92 12.43
CA PRO A 148 -0.52 -7.61 12.96
C PRO A 148 0.95 -7.47 13.37
N ASN A 149 1.56 -8.56 13.86
CA ASN A 149 2.96 -8.61 14.29
C ASN A 149 3.87 -9.38 13.33
N SER A 150 3.36 -9.82 12.19
CA SER A 150 4.14 -10.48 11.15
C SER A 150 4.90 -9.45 10.33
N GLY A 151 5.91 -9.91 9.65
CA GLY A 151 6.74 -9.11 8.77
C GLY A 151 8.22 -9.32 9.04
N ALA A 152 9.02 -8.96 8.05
CA ALA A 152 10.47 -9.14 8.06
C ALA A 152 11.20 -7.84 8.37
N SER A 153 12.37 -7.94 9.00
CA SER A 153 13.29 -6.80 9.17
C SER A 153 13.99 -6.45 7.87
N SER A 154 14.14 -7.44 6.98
CA SER A 154 14.75 -7.27 5.67
C SER A 154 14.08 -8.15 4.64
N SER A 155 14.14 -7.75 3.38
CA SER A 155 13.64 -8.51 2.25
C SER A 155 14.64 -8.42 1.09
N THR A 156 14.79 -9.53 0.39
CA THR A 156 15.58 -9.61 -0.84
C THR A 156 14.66 -10.05 -1.96
N LEU A 157 14.51 -9.21 -2.98
CA LEU A 157 13.74 -9.49 -4.16
C LEU A 157 14.68 -9.75 -5.34
N ARG A 158 14.60 -10.94 -5.93
CA ARG A 158 15.28 -11.28 -7.17
C ARG A 158 14.42 -10.83 -8.33
N ILE A 159 14.83 -9.77 -9.00
CA ILE A 159 14.06 -9.13 -10.08
C ILE A 159 14.31 -9.83 -11.43
N GLY A 160 15.49 -10.45 -11.58
CA GLY A 160 15.92 -11.02 -12.85
C GLY A 160 16.50 -9.96 -13.79
N ASN A 161 16.27 -10.11 -15.08
CA ASN A 161 16.82 -9.19 -16.07
C ASN A 161 15.89 -7.98 -16.25
N LEU A 162 16.44 -6.79 -16.11
CA LEU A 162 15.79 -5.52 -16.40
C LEU A 162 16.44 -4.93 -17.65
N SER A 163 15.71 -4.85 -18.74
CA SER A 163 16.16 -4.22 -19.98
C SER A 163 16.11 -2.69 -19.86
N ALA A 164 17.03 -2.00 -20.52
CA ALA A 164 16.93 -0.56 -20.68
C ALA A 164 15.55 -0.15 -21.21
N LYS A 165 14.97 0.93 -20.68
CA LYS A 165 13.62 1.43 -21.06
C LYS A 165 12.46 0.46 -20.75
N GLN A 166 12.68 -0.52 -19.88
CA GLN A 166 11.63 -1.44 -19.48
C GLN A 166 10.85 -0.83 -18.31
N SER A 167 9.52 -0.82 -18.41
CA SER A 167 8.67 -0.38 -17.32
C SER A 167 8.58 -1.47 -16.24
N ALA A 168 9.05 -1.16 -15.04
CA ALA A 168 8.93 -2.02 -13.88
C ALA A 168 8.55 -1.19 -12.64
N TYR A 169 7.80 -1.77 -11.74
CA TYR A 169 7.34 -1.14 -10.52
C TYR A 169 7.64 -2.05 -9.33
N ILE A 170 8.27 -1.50 -8.32
CA ILE A 170 8.55 -2.21 -7.08
C ILE A 170 8.05 -1.36 -5.93
N SER A 171 7.32 -1.96 -5.00
CA SER A 171 6.89 -1.30 -3.79
C SER A 171 7.09 -2.17 -2.57
N PHE A 172 7.37 -1.52 -1.45
CA PHE A 172 7.40 -2.12 -0.13
C PHE A 172 6.29 -1.52 0.72
N THR A 173 5.57 -2.38 1.42
CA THR A 173 4.66 -1.97 2.49
C THR A 173 5.36 -2.22 3.82
N LEU A 174 5.48 -1.18 4.63
CA LEU A 174 6.10 -1.27 5.95
C LEU A 174 5.09 -0.85 7.03
N ARG A 175 5.17 -1.51 8.18
CA ARG A 175 4.33 -1.22 9.33
C ARG A 175 5.19 -0.87 10.54
N ASN A 176 4.83 0.20 11.22
CA ASN A 176 5.42 0.56 12.50
C ASN A 176 4.85 -0.34 13.60
N THR A 177 5.72 -1.02 14.35
CA THR A 177 5.33 -1.99 15.37
C THR A 177 4.76 -1.34 16.64
N LYS A 178 5.08 -0.06 16.88
CA LYS A 178 4.62 0.67 18.08
C LYS A 178 3.24 1.30 17.92
N ASN A 179 2.97 1.89 16.75
CA ASN A 179 1.76 2.68 16.55
C ASN A 179 0.87 2.17 15.39
N GLY A 180 1.30 1.09 14.71
CA GLY A 180 0.55 0.47 13.63
C GLY A 180 0.51 1.27 12.32
N ALA A 181 1.24 2.39 12.21
CA ALA A 181 1.29 3.18 10.98
C ALA A 181 1.78 2.33 9.82
N VAL A 182 1.12 2.46 8.68
CA VAL A 182 1.49 1.78 7.44
C VAL A 182 2.05 2.80 6.47
N GLN A 183 3.19 2.49 5.86
CA GLN A 183 3.84 3.31 4.86
C GLN A 183 4.16 2.48 3.61
N TYR A 184 3.77 3.02 2.47
CA TYR A 184 4.14 2.48 1.16
C TYR A 184 5.38 3.20 0.65
N CYS A 185 6.39 2.44 0.24
CA CYS A 185 7.62 2.95 -0.34
C CYS A 185 7.82 2.37 -1.72
N THR A 186 7.91 3.24 -2.73
CA THR A 186 8.11 2.87 -4.12
C THR A 186 9.48 3.35 -4.56
N PRO A 187 10.53 2.51 -4.44
CA PRO A 187 11.89 2.90 -4.77
C PRO A 187 12.18 2.92 -6.28
N VAL A 188 11.36 2.26 -7.07
CA VAL A 188 11.59 2.16 -8.52
C VAL A 188 10.29 2.30 -9.28
N SER A 189 10.28 3.22 -10.22
CA SER A 189 9.31 3.26 -11.32
C SER A 189 10.05 3.68 -12.60
N TYR A 190 9.63 3.17 -13.72
CA TYR A 190 10.17 3.44 -15.05
C TYR A 190 9.11 4.08 -15.92
#